data_9debf4de923f32b32275d2f267ac89b5
#
_entry.id   9debf4de923f32b32275d2f267ac89b5
#
_cell.length_a   1.000
_cell.length_b   1.000
_cell.length_c   1.000
_cell.angle_alpha   90.00
_cell.angle_beta   90.00
_cell.angle_gamma   90.00
#
_symmetry.space_group_name_H-M   'P 1'
#
loop_
_entity.id
_entity.type
_entity.pdbx_description
1 polymer ?
#
loop_
_entity_poly.entity_id
_entity_poly.type
_entity_poly.pdbx_seq_one_letter_code
_entity_poly.pdbx_strand_id
1 'polypeptide(L)'
;PIAKVERLRSRGFGTGKTMTQHQIAKWSDADIIIYIGCGERGNEMTQVLEEFSELVDPKSGNPLMDRTTLIANTSNMPVAAREASIYTGLTLAEYYRDMGYDVAIMADSTSRWAEALRELSGRLEEMPAEEGFPAYLASRLSAFYERAGMMQTLNGATGSVSIIGAVSPQGGDFSEPVTQNTKRFVRCFWGLDKSLAYARHFPAIHWLTSYSEYLNDLSGWYSDHVSPKFVDYRNRLMAILNQESSLMEIVKLIGGDVLPDDQKLILEIAKVIRLGFLQQNAFHKDDTCVSLEKQFKMMDVILYLYKTSRKLVAMGMPMSVLKAEGIFEKVIAIKYDVPNDNLQLLDLYKLDIDDFYNRVIEKNA
;
A
#
# COMPACT_ATOMS: atom_id res chain seq x y z
N PRO A 1 2.77 -3.80 -6.21
CA PRO A 1 1.75 -4.63 -6.88
C PRO A 1 1.32 -5.76 -5.99
N ILE A 2 0.03 -6.01 -5.99
CA ILE A 2 -0.62 -7.08 -5.27
C ILE A 2 -1.08 -8.09 -6.31
N ALA A 3 -0.55 -9.31 -6.28
CA ALA A 3 -1.02 -10.40 -7.12
C ALA A 3 -2.22 -11.11 -6.46
N LYS A 4 -3.01 -11.89 -7.20
CA LYS A 4 -4.16 -12.67 -6.68
C LYS A 4 -3.79 -13.68 -5.58
N VAL A 5 -2.54 -13.75 -5.17
CA VAL A 5 -2.02 -14.59 -4.09
C VAL A 5 -1.21 -13.70 -3.16
N GLU A 6 -1.81 -13.18 -2.09
CA GLU A 6 -1.10 -12.19 -1.29
C GLU A 6 -1.24 -12.31 0.21
N ARG A 7 -0.12 -11.93 0.82
CA ARG A 7 0.08 -11.77 2.25
C ARG A 7 0.43 -10.31 2.51
N LEU A 8 -0.55 -9.52 2.91
CA LEU A 8 -0.41 -8.09 3.13
C LEU A 8 -0.52 -7.71 4.60
N ARG A 9 0.10 -6.61 4.95
CA ARG A 9 0.12 -6.11 6.30
C ARG A 9 0.03 -4.60 6.39
N SER A 10 -0.77 -4.10 7.34
CA SER A 10 -0.85 -2.69 7.67
C SER A 10 -0.67 -2.43 9.18
N ARG A 11 -0.30 -1.24 9.58
CA ARG A 11 0.25 -0.86 10.88
C ARG A 11 -0.45 0.30 11.56
N GLY A 12 -0.52 0.26 12.91
CA GLY A 12 -0.64 1.42 13.81
C GLY A 12 -2.04 1.96 14.05
N PHE A 13 -2.34 2.28 15.33
CA PHE A 13 -3.52 3.05 15.73
C PHE A 13 -3.53 4.43 15.05
N GLY A 14 -4.66 4.82 14.46
CA GLY A 14 -4.88 6.14 13.88
C GLY A 14 -4.20 6.40 12.53
N THR A 15 -3.59 5.40 11.88
CA THR A 15 -2.91 5.55 10.58
C THR A 15 -3.76 5.15 9.37
N GLY A 16 -5.05 4.86 9.57
CA GLY A 16 -5.96 4.44 8.51
C GLY A 16 -5.90 2.96 8.13
N LYS A 17 -5.48 2.08 9.06
CA LYS A 17 -5.41 0.62 8.87
C LYS A 17 -6.74 0.05 8.35
N THR A 18 -7.81 0.25 9.09
CA THR A 18 -9.15 -0.24 8.76
C THR A 18 -9.65 0.38 7.44
N MET A 19 -9.49 1.69 7.25
CA MET A 19 -9.86 2.36 6.00
C MET A 19 -9.10 1.83 4.79
N THR A 20 -7.81 1.48 4.95
CA THR A 20 -7.03 0.86 3.87
C THR A 20 -7.60 -0.51 3.52
N GLN A 21 -7.96 -1.32 4.51
CA GLN A 21 -8.60 -2.63 4.29
C GLN A 21 -9.95 -2.49 3.59
N HIS A 22 -10.78 -1.50 3.98
CA HIS A 22 -12.07 -1.23 3.33
C HIS A 22 -11.90 -0.86 1.86
N GLN A 23 -10.92 -0.02 1.52
CA GLN A 23 -10.62 0.34 0.13
C GLN A 23 -10.13 -0.87 -0.67
N ILE A 24 -9.30 -1.73 -0.07
CA ILE A 24 -8.87 -2.96 -0.73
C ILE A 24 -10.07 -3.90 -0.95
N ALA A 25 -10.95 -4.07 0.06
CA ALA A 25 -12.16 -4.86 -0.07
C ALA A 25 -13.03 -4.38 -1.24
N LYS A 26 -13.23 -3.06 -1.34
CA LYS A 26 -14.05 -2.44 -2.39
C LYS A 26 -13.47 -2.64 -3.79
N TRP A 27 -12.15 -2.45 -3.95
CA TRP A 27 -11.51 -2.39 -5.27
C TRP A 27 -10.77 -3.67 -5.68
N SER A 28 -10.72 -4.68 -4.79
CA SER A 28 -10.08 -5.96 -5.12
C SER A 28 -10.84 -6.74 -6.16
N ASP A 29 -10.10 -7.56 -6.92
CA ASP A 29 -10.66 -8.50 -7.89
C ASP A 29 -11.20 -9.79 -7.25
N ALA A 30 -11.15 -9.93 -5.92
CA ALA A 30 -11.70 -11.07 -5.21
C ALA A 30 -13.21 -11.21 -5.46
N ASP A 31 -13.66 -12.44 -5.60
CA ASP A 31 -15.09 -12.76 -5.73
C ASP A 31 -15.78 -12.70 -4.37
N ILE A 32 -15.08 -13.17 -3.32
CA ILE A 32 -15.58 -13.26 -1.97
C ILE A 32 -14.59 -12.62 -1.01
N ILE A 33 -15.11 -11.88 -0.03
CA ILE A 33 -14.34 -11.24 1.03
C ILE A 33 -14.70 -11.90 2.36
N ILE A 34 -13.68 -12.26 3.15
CA ILE A 34 -13.87 -12.72 4.52
C ILE A 34 -13.17 -11.73 5.44
N TYR A 35 -13.94 -10.94 6.14
CA TYR A 35 -13.44 -9.99 7.11
C TYR A 35 -13.49 -10.60 8.51
N ILE A 36 -12.34 -10.70 9.16
CA ILE A 36 -12.19 -11.27 10.50
C ILE A 36 -11.80 -10.14 11.45
N GLY A 37 -12.75 -9.66 12.24
CA GLY A 37 -12.47 -8.81 13.39
C GLY A 37 -12.04 -9.68 14.55
N CYS A 38 -10.74 -9.72 14.84
CA CYS A 38 -10.16 -10.55 15.88
C CYS A 38 -9.78 -9.70 17.10
N GLY A 39 -10.61 -9.72 18.13
CA GLY A 39 -10.39 -8.98 19.39
C GLY A 39 -10.54 -7.46 19.25
N GLU A 40 -11.25 -7.00 18.24
CA GLU A 40 -11.51 -5.57 18.02
C GLU A 40 -12.64 -5.06 18.93
N ARG A 41 -12.80 -3.75 19.02
CA ARG A 41 -13.85 -3.12 19.82
C ARG A 41 -15.21 -3.32 19.18
N GLY A 42 -16.25 -3.50 19.98
CA GLY A 42 -17.61 -3.70 19.49
C GLY A 42 -18.09 -2.56 18.58
N ASN A 43 -17.79 -1.30 18.94
CA ASN A 43 -18.15 -0.14 18.12
C ASN A 43 -17.40 -0.11 16.78
N GLU A 44 -16.16 -0.56 16.71
CA GLU A 44 -15.41 -0.66 15.45
C GLU A 44 -16.02 -1.73 14.53
N MET A 45 -16.45 -2.86 15.11
CA MET A 45 -17.12 -3.91 14.35
C MET A 45 -18.51 -3.47 13.83
N THR A 46 -19.25 -2.70 14.61
CA THR A 46 -20.53 -2.10 14.16
C THR A 46 -20.30 -1.14 13.01
N GLN A 47 -19.26 -0.29 13.11
CA GLN A 47 -18.88 0.63 12.04
C GLN A 47 -18.50 -0.12 10.75
N VAL A 48 -17.75 -1.21 10.85
CA VAL A 48 -17.40 -2.05 9.67
C VAL A 48 -18.66 -2.60 9.01
N LEU A 49 -19.62 -3.09 9.83
CA LEU A 49 -20.89 -3.62 9.31
C LEU A 49 -21.71 -2.54 8.57
N GLU A 50 -21.81 -1.34 9.15
CA GLU A 50 -22.50 -0.20 8.54
C GLU A 50 -21.81 0.23 7.24
N GLU A 51 -20.51 0.45 7.27
CA GLU A 51 -19.74 0.88 6.10
C GLU A 51 -19.82 -0.15 4.95
N PHE A 52 -19.71 -1.46 5.23
CA PHE A 52 -19.80 -2.49 4.17
C PHE A 52 -21.20 -2.63 3.60
N SER A 53 -22.23 -2.29 4.38
CA SER A 53 -23.61 -2.25 3.91
C SER A 53 -23.90 -1.04 3.02
N GLU A 54 -23.19 0.08 3.24
CA GLU A 54 -23.34 1.32 2.45
C GLU A 54 -22.41 1.34 1.22
N LEU A 55 -21.23 0.69 1.30
CA LEU A 55 -20.30 0.63 0.20
C LEU A 55 -20.87 -0.18 -0.97
N VAL A 56 -20.85 0.42 -2.14
CA VAL A 56 -21.28 -0.23 -3.38
C VAL A 56 -20.07 -0.91 -4.03
N ASP A 57 -20.23 -2.17 -4.38
CA ASP A 57 -19.24 -2.92 -5.17
C ASP A 57 -19.20 -2.36 -6.60
N PRO A 58 -18.03 -1.89 -7.08
CA PRO A 58 -17.92 -1.31 -8.42
C PRO A 58 -18.23 -2.29 -9.56
N LYS A 59 -18.17 -3.60 -9.32
CA LYS A 59 -18.39 -4.63 -10.31
C LYS A 59 -19.87 -4.99 -10.48
N SER A 60 -20.55 -5.21 -9.36
CA SER A 60 -21.96 -5.68 -9.37
C SER A 60 -22.97 -4.55 -9.23
N GLY A 61 -22.56 -3.39 -8.70
CA GLY A 61 -23.47 -2.30 -8.33
C GLY A 61 -24.30 -2.58 -7.07
N ASN A 62 -24.11 -3.74 -6.42
CA ASN A 62 -24.78 -4.14 -5.19
C ASN A 62 -23.97 -3.70 -3.94
N PRO A 63 -24.55 -3.76 -2.73
CA PRO A 63 -23.79 -3.56 -1.51
C PRO A 63 -22.59 -4.51 -1.41
N LEU A 64 -21.45 -4.02 -0.93
CA LEU A 64 -20.24 -4.82 -0.76
C LEU A 64 -20.49 -6.01 0.19
N MET A 65 -21.44 -5.87 1.09
CA MET A 65 -21.85 -6.90 2.05
C MET A 65 -22.38 -8.16 1.39
N ASP A 66 -22.95 -8.09 0.17
CA ASP A 66 -23.47 -9.26 -0.55
C ASP A 66 -22.41 -10.30 -0.91
N ARG A 67 -21.15 -9.86 -1.04
CA ARG A 67 -20.00 -10.75 -1.27
C ARG A 67 -19.04 -10.85 -0.07
N THR A 68 -19.49 -10.40 1.12
CA THR A 68 -18.64 -10.34 2.32
C THR A 68 -19.20 -11.25 3.41
N THR A 69 -18.34 -12.06 4.00
CA THR A 69 -18.61 -12.76 5.27
C THR A 69 -17.88 -12.03 6.39
N LEU A 70 -18.61 -11.56 7.39
CA LEU A 70 -18.07 -10.86 8.55
C LEU A 70 -18.02 -11.82 9.75
N ILE A 71 -16.81 -12.04 10.29
CA ILE A 71 -16.58 -12.79 11.55
C ILE A 71 -16.23 -11.76 12.62
N ALA A 72 -17.19 -11.47 13.48
CA ALA A 72 -17.04 -10.48 14.54
C ALA A 72 -16.67 -11.16 15.87
N ASN A 73 -15.38 -11.13 16.20
CA ASN A 73 -14.91 -11.46 17.54
C ASN A 73 -14.47 -10.18 18.26
N THR A 74 -15.26 -9.76 19.24
CA THR A 74 -15.00 -8.54 20.01
C THR A 74 -14.09 -8.81 21.21
N SER A 75 -13.46 -7.74 21.71
CA SER A 75 -12.45 -7.81 22.79
C SER A 75 -12.98 -8.35 24.12
N ASN A 76 -14.30 -8.33 24.33
CA ASN A 76 -14.98 -8.87 25.52
C ASN A 76 -15.34 -10.35 25.41
N MET A 77 -15.13 -10.97 24.25
CA MET A 77 -15.39 -12.41 24.08
C MET A 77 -14.26 -13.26 24.68
N PRO A 78 -14.53 -14.55 25.00
CA PRO A 78 -13.51 -15.46 25.52
C PRO A 78 -12.30 -15.58 24.61
N VAL A 79 -11.11 -15.76 25.22
CA VAL A 79 -9.82 -15.84 24.51
C VAL A 79 -9.79 -16.99 23.50
N ALA A 80 -10.34 -18.17 23.87
CA ALA A 80 -10.43 -19.30 22.97
C ALA A 80 -11.28 -19.01 21.72
N ALA A 81 -12.36 -18.21 21.84
CA ALA A 81 -13.14 -17.77 20.70
C ALA A 81 -12.34 -16.82 19.81
N ARG A 82 -11.46 -15.99 20.39
CA ARG A 82 -10.56 -15.10 19.64
C ARG A 82 -9.56 -15.90 18.81
N GLU A 83 -8.95 -16.93 19.38
CA GLU A 83 -8.08 -17.83 18.63
C GLU A 83 -8.85 -18.54 17.51
N ALA A 84 -10.01 -19.10 17.82
CA ALA A 84 -10.82 -19.85 16.86
C ALA A 84 -11.32 -19.01 15.68
N SER A 85 -11.53 -17.70 15.86
CA SER A 85 -12.07 -16.80 14.81
C SER A 85 -11.20 -16.78 13.55
N ILE A 86 -9.88 -16.79 13.70
CA ILE A 86 -8.92 -16.83 12.60
C ILE A 86 -9.06 -18.12 11.78
N TYR A 87 -9.14 -19.26 12.46
CA TYR A 87 -9.29 -20.55 11.77
C TYR A 87 -10.67 -20.73 11.13
N THR A 88 -11.72 -20.20 11.76
CA THR A 88 -13.06 -20.18 11.18
C THR A 88 -13.08 -19.43 9.85
N GLY A 89 -12.50 -18.22 9.81
CA GLY A 89 -12.41 -17.45 8.58
C GLY A 89 -11.55 -18.13 7.51
N LEU A 90 -10.44 -18.73 7.92
CA LEU A 90 -9.56 -19.46 7.01
C LEU A 90 -10.27 -20.69 6.40
N THR A 91 -11.00 -21.44 7.20
CA THR A 91 -11.77 -22.61 6.74
C THR A 91 -12.84 -22.21 5.72
N LEU A 92 -13.55 -21.12 5.96
CA LEU A 92 -14.54 -20.60 5.00
C LEU A 92 -13.87 -20.15 3.70
N ALA A 93 -12.71 -19.50 3.80
CA ALA A 93 -11.96 -19.06 2.61
C ALA A 93 -11.51 -20.23 1.76
N GLU A 94 -10.99 -21.30 2.38
CA GLU A 94 -10.57 -22.50 1.68
C GLU A 94 -11.75 -23.25 1.06
N TYR A 95 -12.90 -23.27 1.73
CA TYR A 95 -14.11 -23.86 1.20
C TYR A 95 -14.55 -23.18 -0.10
N TYR A 96 -14.57 -21.84 -0.14
CA TYR A 96 -14.90 -21.10 -1.34
C TYR A 96 -13.81 -21.21 -2.43
N ARG A 97 -12.53 -21.20 -2.04
CA ARG A 97 -11.42 -21.47 -2.97
C ARG A 97 -11.60 -22.82 -3.67
N ASP A 98 -11.97 -23.84 -2.93
CA ASP A 98 -12.15 -25.20 -3.46
C ASP A 98 -13.38 -25.32 -4.38
N MET A 99 -14.28 -24.35 -4.34
CA MET A 99 -15.34 -24.15 -5.32
C MET A 99 -14.88 -23.41 -6.59
N GLY A 100 -13.67 -22.86 -6.61
CA GLY A 100 -13.10 -22.13 -7.74
C GLY A 100 -13.21 -20.61 -7.64
N TYR A 101 -13.50 -20.06 -6.46
CA TYR A 101 -13.55 -18.61 -6.23
C TYR A 101 -12.19 -18.03 -5.83
N ASP A 102 -11.99 -16.75 -6.17
CA ASP A 102 -10.89 -15.95 -5.65
C ASP A 102 -11.35 -15.26 -4.35
N VAL A 103 -10.73 -15.64 -3.23
CA VAL A 103 -11.14 -15.20 -1.88
C VAL A 103 -10.09 -14.28 -1.26
N ALA A 104 -10.51 -13.15 -0.69
CA ALA A 104 -9.67 -12.28 0.10
C ALA A 104 -10.03 -12.35 1.59
N ILE A 105 -9.08 -12.74 2.43
CA ILE A 105 -9.20 -12.67 3.89
C ILE A 105 -8.60 -11.35 4.37
N MET A 106 -9.37 -10.62 5.17
CA MET A 106 -8.91 -9.43 5.90
C MET A 106 -8.95 -9.71 7.39
N ALA A 107 -7.78 -9.90 8.02
CA ALA A 107 -7.68 -10.19 9.45
C ALA A 107 -7.28 -8.93 10.24
N ASP A 108 -8.22 -8.37 10.99
CA ASP A 108 -8.03 -7.21 11.84
C ASP A 108 -8.27 -7.58 13.31
N SER A 109 -7.27 -7.81 14.16
CA SER A 109 -5.85 -7.80 13.84
C SER A 109 -5.16 -9.10 14.28
N THR A 110 -4.13 -9.48 13.55
CA THR A 110 -3.32 -10.66 13.92
C THR A 110 -2.51 -10.44 15.20
N SER A 111 -2.27 -9.19 15.63
CA SER A 111 -1.68 -8.88 16.94
C SER A 111 -2.58 -9.32 18.08
N ARG A 112 -3.90 -9.11 17.95
CA ARG A 112 -4.87 -9.54 18.97
C ARG A 112 -4.99 -11.07 19.02
N TRP A 113 -4.84 -11.72 17.88
CA TRP A 113 -4.73 -13.18 17.85
C TRP A 113 -3.47 -13.68 18.58
N ALA A 114 -2.32 -13.04 18.34
CA ALA A 114 -1.08 -13.38 19.05
C ALA A 114 -1.19 -13.12 20.57
N GLU A 115 -1.86 -12.05 21.00
CA GLU A 115 -2.19 -11.81 22.41
C GLU A 115 -3.06 -12.95 22.98
N ALA A 116 -4.02 -13.46 22.22
CA ALA A 116 -4.81 -14.62 22.66
C ALA A 116 -3.95 -15.87 22.83
N LEU A 117 -3.03 -16.15 21.92
CA LEU A 117 -2.08 -17.26 22.06
C LEU A 117 -1.21 -17.10 23.29
N ARG A 118 -0.74 -15.88 23.60
CA ARG A 118 0.04 -15.60 24.82
C ARG A 118 -0.79 -15.84 26.09
N GLU A 119 -2.04 -15.39 26.10
CA GLU A 119 -2.92 -15.60 27.27
C GLU A 119 -3.26 -17.08 27.48
N LEU A 120 -3.52 -17.84 26.41
CA LEU A 120 -3.80 -19.26 26.48
C LEU A 120 -2.57 -20.05 26.99
N SER A 121 -1.39 -19.78 26.43
CA SER A 121 -0.16 -20.45 26.91
C SER A 121 0.16 -20.14 28.35
N GLY A 122 -0.08 -18.90 28.83
CA GLY A 122 0.06 -18.54 30.23
C GLY A 122 -0.91 -19.28 31.16
N ARG A 123 -2.17 -19.49 30.73
CA ARG A 123 -3.15 -20.28 31.49
C ARG A 123 -2.82 -21.78 31.53
N LEU A 124 -2.13 -22.28 30.51
CA LEU A 124 -1.66 -23.65 30.42
C LEU A 124 -0.29 -23.84 31.08
N GLU A 125 0.25 -22.81 31.72
CA GLU A 125 1.56 -22.81 32.39
C GLU A 125 2.72 -23.25 31.47
N GLU A 126 2.59 -22.97 30.15
CA GLU A 126 3.66 -23.23 29.19
C GLU A 126 4.83 -22.26 29.40
N MET A 127 6.06 -22.73 29.16
CA MET A 127 7.24 -21.89 29.30
C MET A 127 7.20 -20.74 28.26
N PRO A 128 7.21 -19.47 28.70
CA PRO A 128 7.19 -18.34 27.80
C PRO A 128 8.52 -18.19 27.08
N ALA A 129 8.45 -17.76 25.82
CA ALA A 129 9.59 -17.33 25.05
C ALA A 129 9.71 -15.78 25.07
N GLU A 130 10.19 -15.18 24.00
CA GLU A 130 10.42 -13.75 23.85
C GLU A 130 9.15 -12.93 24.14
N GLU A 131 9.25 -11.92 25.00
CA GLU A 131 8.16 -11.03 25.43
C GLU A 131 6.91 -11.75 26.00
N GLY A 132 7.09 -12.94 26.53
CA GLY A 132 5.99 -13.73 27.11
C GLY A 132 5.10 -14.44 26.08
N PHE A 133 5.46 -14.43 24.80
CA PHE A 133 4.77 -15.20 23.77
C PHE A 133 5.17 -16.68 23.83
N PRO A 134 4.29 -17.59 23.39
CA PRO A 134 4.64 -19.00 23.30
C PRO A 134 5.73 -19.25 22.24
N ALA A 135 6.59 -20.24 22.46
CA ALA A 135 7.67 -20.60 21.54
C ALA A 135 7.16 -20.96 20.12
N TYR A 136 5.92 -21.43 20.02
CA TYR A 136 5.28 -21.78 18.75
C TYR A 136 4.60 -20.60 18.03
N LEU A 137 4.73 -19.35 18.50
CA LEU A 137 4.13 -18.18 17.82
C LEU A 137 4.54 -18.10 16.35
N ALA A 138 5.83 -18.27 16.06
CA ALA A 138 6.34 -18.21 14.69
C ALA A 138 5.71 -19.29 13.78
N SER A 139 5.60 -20.53 14.26
CA SER A 139 5.01 -21.62 13.49
C SER A 139 3.50 -21.44 13.28
N ARG A 140 2.77 -20.87 14.25
CA ARG A 140 1.34 -20.57 14.10
C ARG A 140 1.11 -19.46 13.06
N LEU A 141 1.92 -18.39 13.10
CA LEU A 141 1.86 -17.30 12.10
C LEU A 141 2.22 -17.81 10.70
N SER A 142 3.29 -18.63 10.60
CA SER A 142 3.66 -19.26 9.32
C SER A 142 2.53 -20.11 8.76
N ALA A 143 1.98 -21.04 9.56
CA ALA A 143 0.90 -21.92 9.16
C ALA A 143 -0.34 -21.15 8.68
N PHE A 144 -0.67 -20.01 9.30
CA PHE A 144 -1.78 -19.17 8.87
C PHE A 144 -1.50 -18.52 7.51
N TYR A 145 -0.35 -17.86 7.36
CA TYR A 145 -0.02 -17.18 6.11
C TYR A 145 0.30 -18.15 4.96
N GLU A 146 0.81 -19.34 5.26
CA GLU A 146 1.12 -20.35 4.25
C GLU A 146 -0.12 -20.91 3.53
N ARG A 147 -1.30 -20.75 4.12
CA ARG A 147 -2.58 -21.12 3.50
C ARG A 147 -2.98 -20.20 2.33
N ALA A 148 -2.38 -19.03 2.19
CA ALA A 148 -2.57 -18.18 1.02
C ALA A 148 -1.91 -18.82 -0.20
N GLY A 149 -2.67 -18.95 -1.28
CA GLY A 149 -2.17 -19.55 -2.51
C GLY A 149 -3.26 -19.71 -3.56
N MET A 150 -2.82 -19.98 -4.78
CA MET A 150 -3.69 -20.37 -5.88
C MET A 150 -3.61 -21.89 -6.05
N MET A 151 -4.74 -22.55 -6.20
CA MET A 151 -4.84 -23.99 -6.35
C MET A 151 -5.71 -24.38 -7.55
N GLN A 152 -5.37 -25.50 -8.17
CA GLN A 152 -6.28 -26.19 -9.06
C GLN A 152 -7.19 -27.09 -8.22
N THR A 153 -8.48 -26.90 -8.34
CA THR A 153 -9.48 -27.62 -7.57
C THR A 153 -9.73 -29.03 -8.16
N LEU A 154 -10.37 -29.91 -7.40
CA LEU A 154 -10.66 -31.28 -7.84
C LEU A 154 -11.57 -31.33 -9.07
N ASN A 155 -12.37 -30.32 -9.33
CA ASN A 155 -13.23 -30.21 -10.51
C ASN A 155 -12.51 -29.58 -11.73
N GLY A 156 -11.22 -29.28 -11.62
CA GLY A 156 -10.40 -28.68 -12.68
C GLY A 156 -10.46 -27.16 -12.79
N ALA A 157 -11.26 -26.47 -11.95
CA ALA A 157 -11.25 -25.02 -11.86
C ALA A 157 -10.00 -24.52 -11.10
N THR A 158 -9.74 -23.23 -11.14
CA THR A 158 -8.72 -22.58 -10.30
C THR A 158 -9.40 -21.68 -9.27
N GLY A 159 -8.92 -21.69 -8.04
CA GLY A 159 -9.35 -20.79 -6.99
C GLY A 159 -8.16 -20.30 -6.19
N SER A 160 -8.30 -19.15 -5.53
CA SER A 160 -7.21 -18.57 -4.75
C SER A 160 -7.67 -18.02 -3.40
N VAL A 161 -6.74 -18.02 -2.44
CA VAL A 161 -6.88 -17.31 -1.15
C VAL A 161 -5.78 -16.29 -1.03
N SER A 162 -6.16 -15.02 -0.86
CA SER A 162 -5.26 -13.92 -0.52
C SER A 162 -5.47 -13.53 0.93
N ILE A 163 -4.40 -13.41 1.74
CA ILE A 163 -4.49 -13.05 3.15
C ILE A 163 -3.91 -11.67 3.38
N ILE A 164 -4.71 -10.76 3.94
CA ILE A 164 -4.34 -9.41 4.34
C ILE A 164 -4.43 -9.33 5.86
N GLY A 165 -3.28 -9.48 6.52
CA GLY A 165 -3.21 -9.40 7.98
C GLY A 165 -2.84 -8.00 8.45
N ALA A 166 -3.66 -7.43 9.34
CA ALA A 166 -3.30 -6.21 10.03
C ALA A 166 -2.51 -6.53 11.30
N VAL A 167 -1.40 -5.83 11.51
CA VAL A 167 -0.65 -5.90 12.75
C VAL A 167 -0.52 -4.53 13.38
N SER A 168 -0.72 -4.48 14.69
CA SER A 168 -0.71 -3.25 15.48
C SER A 168 0.34 -3.36 16.58
N PRO A 169 1.64 -3.14 16.27
CA PRO A 169 2.69 -3.19 17.27
C PRO A 169 2.49 -2.09 18.31
N GLN A 170 2.67 -2.41 19.58
CA GLN A 170 2.57 -1.45 20.67
C GLN A 170 3.65 -0.35 20.51
N GLY A 171 3.26 0.91 20.75
CA GLY A 171 4.18 2.05 20.58
C GLY A 171 4.68 2.29 19.14
N GLY A 172 4.31 1.43 18.21
CA GLY A 172 4.85 1.47 16.86
C GLY A 172 6.22 0.80 16.71
N ASP A 173 6.63 0.00 17.68
CA ASP A 173 7.89 -0.72 17.65
C ASP A 173 7.82 -1.94 16.72
N PHE A 174 8.66 -1.94 15.69
CA PHE A 174 8.75 -3.06 14.74
C PHE A 174 9.61 -4.21 15.24
N SER A 175 10.32 -4.06 16.35
CA SER A 175 11.14 -5.11 16.92
C SER A 175 10.33 -6.17 17.66
N GLU A 176 9.05 -5.89 17.96
CA GLU A 176 8.19 -6.85 18.66
C GLU A 176 8.11 -8.20 17.93
N PRO A 177 8.02 -9.34 18.66
CA PRO A 177 8.08 -10.69 18.07
C PRO A 177 7.00 -10.96 17.01
N VAL A 178 5.77 -10.50 17.19
CA VAL A 178 4.68 -10.68 16.21
C VAL A 178 5.01 -10.02 14.90
N THR A 179 5.54 -8.79 14.97
CA THR A 179 5.94 -7.99 13.83
C THR A 179 7.10 -8.65 13.09
N GLN A 180 8.14 -9.02 13.79
CA GLN A 180 9.34 -9.62 13.20
C GLN A 180 9.04 -10.98 12.55
N ASN A 181 8.31 -11.85 13.24
CA ASN A 181 7.95 -13.14 12.69
C ASN A 181 7.03 -13.01 11.48
N THR A 182 6.05 -12.10 11.52
CA THR A 182 5.18 -11.92 10.34
C THR A 182 5.96 -11.41 9.12
N LYS A 183 6.91 -10.47 9.31
CA LYS A 183 7.76 -9.99 8.20
C LYS A 183 8.59 -11.09 7.54
N ARG A 184 8.93 -12.15 8.27
CA ARG A 184 9.65 -13.31 7.71
C ARG A 184 8.78 -14.15 6.76
N PHE A 185 7.46 -14.16 6.97
CA PHE A 185 6.55 -15.03 6.24
C PHE A 185 5.76 -14.33 5.14
N VAL A 186 5.71 -12.98 5.14
CA VAL A 186 4.95 -12.22 4.16
C VAL A 186 5.87 -11.68 3.06
N ARG A 187 5.48 -11.87 1.81
CA ARG A 187 6.22 -11.36 0.65
C ARG A 187 5.90 -9.90 0.31
N CYS A 188 4.84 -9.36 0.88
CA CYS A 188 4.47 -7.96 0.72
C CYS A 188 4.15 -7.34 2.08
N PHE A 189 4.67 -6.14 2.31
CA PHE A 189 4.51 -5.41 3.56
C PHE A 189 4.25 -3.93 3.31
N TRP A 190 3.18 -3.39 3.88
CA TRP A 190 2.86 -1.98 3.88
C TRP A 190 3.09 -1.37 5.26
N GLY A 191 4.11 -0.55 5.37
CA GLY A 191 4.42 0.20 6.58
C GLY A 191 3.58 1.46 6.64
N LEU A 192 2.50 1.48 7.43
CA LEU A 192 1.76 2.72 7.69
C LEU A 192 2.56 3.61 8.64
N ASP A 193 2.66 4.89 8.33
CA ASP A 193 3.43 5.87 9.07
C ASP A 193 2.54 6.95 9.68
N LYS A 194 2.76 7.24 10.98
CA LYS A 194 1.99 8.25 11.71
C LYS A 194 2.29 9.66 11.22
N SER A 195 3.52 9.94 10.84
CA SER A 195 3.91 11.29 10.38
C SER A 195 3.22 11.64 9.07
N LEU A 196 3.08 10.65 8.15
CA LEU A 196 2.33 10.81 6.92
C LEU A 196 0.83 11.03 7.19
N ALA A 197 0.25 10.28 8.14
CA ALA A 197 -1.15 10.47 8.52
C ALA A 197 -1.40 11.86 9.13
N TYR A 198 -0.52 12.34 10.01
CA TYR A 198 -0.60 13.70 10.58
C TYR A 198 -0.41 14.79 9.52
N ALA A 199 0.45 14.55 8.52
CA ALA A 199 0.61 15.42 7.37
C ALA A 199 -0.56 15.32 6.36
N ARG A 200 -1.59 14.52 6.64
CA ARG A 200 -2.73 14.24 5.74
C ARG A 200 -2.30 13.70 4.38
N HIS A 201 -1.17 12.98 4.34
CA HIS A 201 -0.74 12.23 3.18
C HIS A 201 -1.37 10.84 3.23
N PHE A 202 -2.37 10.60 2.40
CA PHE A 202 -3.07 9.32 2.31
C PHE A 202 -2.90 8.69 0.92
N PRO A 203 -2.82 7.34 0.83
CA PRO A 203 -2.66 6.41 1.95
C PRO A 203 -1.35 6.68 2.71
N ALA A 204 -1.38 6.54 4.03
CA ALA A 204 -0.22 6.81 4.89
C ALA A 204 0.82 5.66 4.85
N ILE A 205 1.06 5.12 3.67
CA ILE A 205 1.98 4.01 3.41
C ILE A 205 3.37 4.59 3.11
N HIS A 206 4.32 4.27 3.99
CA HIS A 206 5.68 4.77 3.83
C HIS A 206 6.46 3.97 2.79
N TRP A 207 6.87 4.62 1.73
CA TRP A 207 7.46 4.01 0.53
C TRP A 207 8.81 3.34 0.74
N LEU A 208 9.64 3.80 1.72
CA LEU A 208 10.95 3.19 2.00
C LEU A 208 10.86 2.00 2.97
N THR A 209 9.85 1.95 3.85
CA THR A 209 9.67 0.86 4.80
C THR A 209 8.77 -0.26 4.27
N SER A 210 8.07 0.02 3.18
CA SER A 210 7.19 -0.94 2.50
C SER A 210 7.95 -1.68 1.40
N TYR A 211 7.61 -2.95 1.20
CA TYR A 211 8.20 -3.77 0.15
C TYR A 211 7.20 -4.74 -0.47
N SER A 212 7.52 -5.22 -1.67
CA SER A 212 6.84 -6.32 -2.33
C SER A 212 7.86 -7.14 -3.10
N GLU A 213 7.99 -8.42 -2.78
CA GLU A 213 8.86 -9.37 -3.48
C GLU A 213 8.26 -9.86 -4.80
N TYR A 214 6.96 -9.66 -5.00
CA TYR A 214 6.25 -10.04 -6.23
C TYR A 214 6.66 -9.25 -7.46
N LEU A 215 7.40 -8.15 -7.31
CA LEU A 215 7.77 -7.31 -8.45
C LEU A 215 8.57 -8.09 -9.52
N ASN A 216 9.47 -8.96 -9.08
CA ASN A 216 10.28 -9.75 -9.99
C ASN A 216 9.45 -10.85 -10.69
N ASP A 217 8.59 -11.53 -9.94
CA ASP A 217 7.72 -12.59 -10.45
C ASP A 217 6.71 -12.03 -11.46
N LEU A 218 6.23 -10.80 -11.23
CA LEU A 218 5.24 -10.14 -12.09
C LEU A 218 5.87 -9.28 -13.19
N SER A 219 7.20 -9.23 -13.30
CA SER A 219 7.88 -8.38 -14.29
C SER A 219 7.49 -8.70 -15.74
N GLY A 220 7.37 -9.99 -16.07
CA GLY A 220 6.87 -10.44 -17.37
C GLY A 220 5.44 -10.00 -17.62
N TRP A 221 4.56 -10.17 -16.65
CA TRP A 221 3.16 -9.75 -16.76
C TRP A 221 3.04 -8.23 -16.99
N TYR A 222 3.81 -7.40 -16.25
CA TYR A 222 3.84 -5.96 -16.48
C TYR A 222 4.36 -5.58 -17.86
N SER A 223 5.38 -6.30 -18.34
CA SER A 223 5.92 -6.09 -19.67
C SER A 223 4.86 -6.32 -20.75
N ASP A 224 4.06 -7.37 -20.63
CA ASP A 224 3.09 -7.80 -21.63
C ASP A 224 1.79 -6.96 -21.57
N HIS A 225 1.34 -6.56 -20.37
CA HIS A 225 0.02 -5.94 -20.18
C HIS A 225 0.09 -4.41 -19.97
N VAL A 226 1.24 -3.85 -19.64
CA VAL A 226 1.38 -2.40 -19.37
C VAL A 226 2.50 -1.81 -20.23
N SER A 227 3.75 -2.12 -19.90
CA SER A 227 4.93 -1.69 -20.65
C SER A 227 6.19 -2.41 -20.17
N PRO A 228 7.13 -2.74 -21.08
CA PRO A 228 8.45 -3.26 -20.72
C PRO A 228 9.26 -2.32 -19.80
N LYS A 229 8.91 -1.04 -19.74
CA LYS A 229 9.59 -0.02 -18.94
C LYS A 229 8.97 0.17 -17.54
N PHE A 230 7.84 -0.50 -17.23
CA PHE A 230 7.11 -0.25 -15.98
C PHE A 230 7.98 -0.45 -14.73
N VAL A 231 8.67 -1.57 -14.65
CA VAL A 231 9.52 -1.92 -13.50
C VAL A 231 10.74 -0.99 -13.42
N ASP A 232 11.36 -0.64 -14.54
CA ASP A 232 12.48 0.32 -14.59
C ASP A 232 12.04 1.71 -14.08
N TYR A 233 10.92 2.21 -14.54
CA TYR A 233 10.40 3.51 -14.12
C TYR A 233 10.09 3.54 -12.62
N ARG A 234 9.41 2.51 -12.12
CA ARG A 234 9.18 2.36 -10.68
C ARG A 234 10.50 2.38 -9.89
N ASN A 235 11.51 1.67 -10.34
CA ASN A 235 12.81 1.60 -9.65
C ASN A 235 13.54 2.96 -9.67
N ARG A 236 13.45 3.71 -10.77
CA ARG A 236 14.01 5.07 -10.87
C ARG A 236 13.32 6.03 -9.88
N LEU A 237 11.98 5.99 -9.78
CA LEU A 237 11.27 6.81 -8.78
C LEU A 237 11.69 6.45 -7.36
N MET A 238 11.84 5.16 -7.04
CA MET A 238 12.33 4.71 -5.74
C MET A 238 13.76 5.16 -5.46
N ALA A 239 14.64 5.19 -6.47
CA ALA A 239 15.98 5.70 -6.32
C ALA A 239 16.01 7.19 -5.95
N ILE A 240 15.12 8.00 -6.57
CA ILE A 240 14.98 9.42 -6.23
C ILE A 240 14.50 9.60 -4.79
N LEU A 241 13.50 8.83 -4.35
CA LEU A 241 12.96 8.88 -2.98
C LEU A 241 14.01 8.44 -1.92
N ASN A 242 14.85 7.45 -2.25
CA ASN A 242 15.97 7.06 -1.39
C ASN A 242 17.01 8.19 -1.27
N GLN A 243 17.35 8.84 -2.38
CA GLN A 243 18.27 9.98 -2.38
C GLN A 243 17.68 11.16 -1.59
N GLU A 244 16.38 11.46 -1.74
CA GLU A 244 15.70 12.46 -0.93
C GLU A 244 15.85 12.17 0.56
N SER A 245 15.64 10.94 1.00
CA SER A 245 15.74 10.56 2.41
C SER A 245 17.12 10.89 2.98
N SER A 246 18.20 10.55 2.26
CA SER A 246 19.56 10.87 2.67
C SER A 246 19.82 12.39 2.67
N LEU A 247 19.31 13.12 1.68
CA LEU A 247 19.45 14.58 1.61
C LEU A 247 18.69 15.27 2.73
N MET A 248 17.50 14.76 3.11
CA MET A 248 16.71 15.33 4.21
C MET A 248 17.40 15.25 5.58
N GLU A 249 18.26 14.28 5.80
CA GLU A 249 19.11 14.24 7.00
C GLU A 249 20.12 15.40 7.01
N ILE A 250 20.71 15.70 5.85
CA ILE A 250 21.62 16.84 5.69
C ILE A 250 20.84 18.16 5.85
N VAL A 251 19.67 18.29 5.23
CA VAL A 251 18.82 19.48 5.31
C VAL A 251 18.43 19.81 6.76
N LYS A 252 18.16 18.80 7.60
CA LYS A 252 17.87 19.00 9.03
C LYS A 252 19.04 19.58 9.81
N LEU A 253 20.27 19.35 9.37
CA LEU A 253 21.48 19.80 10.06
C LEU A 253 21.92 21.20 9.61
N ILE A 254 21.91 21.48 8.30
CA ILE A 254 22.50 22.71 7.72
C ILE A 254 21.51 23.58 6.96
N GLY A 255 20.26 23.18 6.82
CA GLY A 255 19.25 23.87 6.02
C GLY A 255 19.30 23.52 4.54
N GLY A 256 18.16 23.68 3.85
CA GLY A 256 18.04 23.34 2.42
C GLY A 256 18.66 24.33 1.46
N ASP A 257 18.85 25.59 1.89
CA ASP A 257 19.35 26.65 1.01
C ASP A 257 20.83 26.47 0.62
N VAL A 258 21.58 25.78 1.46
CA VAL A 258 23.02 25.51 1.25
C VAL A 258 23.27 24.39 0.24
N LEU A 259 22.26 23.60 -0.10
CA LEU A 259 22.43 22.50 -1.03
C LEU A 259 22.73 22.99 -2.46
N PRO A 260 23.57 22.27 -3.23
CA PRO A 260 23.73 22.47 -4.66
C PRO A 260 22.42 22.31 -5.43
N ASP A 261 22.28 22.94 -6.60
CA ASP A 261 21.02 22.94 -7.35
C ASP A 261 20.62 21.56 -7.88
N ASP A 262 21.57 20.67 -8.15
CA ASP A 262 21.30 19.27 -8.50
C ASP A 262 20.62 18.50 -7.35
N GLN A 263 21.04 18.75 -6.11
CA GLN A 263 20.43 18.16 -4.93
C GLN A 263 19.06 18.80 -4.61
N LYS A 264 18.94 20.13 -4.80
CA LYS A 264 17.63 20.81 -4.69
C LYS A 264 16.63 20.27 -5.70
N LEU A 265 17.08 19.94 -6.92
CA LEU A 265 16.22 19.31 -7.94
C LEU A 265 15.72 17.94 -7.48
N ILE A 266 16.56 17.10 -6.86
CA ILE A 266 16.13 15.80 -6.32
C ILE A 266 15.02 15.99 -5.28
N LEU A 267 15.15 16.95 -4.37
CA LEU A 267 14.13 17.24 -3.36
C LEU A 267 12.80 17.69 -4.00
N GLU A 268 12.86 18.52 -5.05
CA GLU A 268 11.65 19.00 -5.72
C GLU A 268 10.95 17.88 -6.51
N ILE A 269 11.70 17.06 -7.25
CA ILE A 269 11.14 15.90 -7.96
C ILE A 269 10.57 14.87 -6.98
N ALA A 270 11.23 14.63 -5.85
CA ALA A 270 10.68 13.77 -4.80
C ALA A 270 9.36 14.32 -4.23
N LYS A 271 9.24 15.65 -4.07
CA LYS A 271 7.97 16.29 -3.72
C LYS A 271 6.89 16.04 -4.78
N VAL A 272 7.23 16.15 -6.08
CA VAL A 272 6.31 15.83 -7.18
C VAL A 272 5.87 14.37 -7.10
N ILE A 273 6.78 13.43 -6.86
CA ILE A 273 6.44 12.00 -6.71
C ILE A 273 5.50 11.79 -5.51
N ARG A 274 5.81 12.38 -4.36
CA ARG A 274 4.99 12.21 -3.14
C ARG A 274 3.58 12.77 -3.30
N LEU A 275 3.46 14.00 -3.78
CA LEU A 275 2.17 14.71 -3.85
C LEU A 275 1.40 14.41 -5.13
N GLY A 276 2.10 14.24 -6.25
CA GLY A 276 1.48 14.04 -7.57
C GLY A 276 1.19 12.57 -7.90
N PHE A 277 1.92 11.61 -7.27
CA PHE A 277 1.80 10.20 -7.62
C PHE A 277 1.45 9.30 -6.41
N LEU A 278 2.13 9.44 -5.27
CA LEU A 278 1.92 8.54 -4.12
C LEU A 278 0.71 8.94 -3.28
N GLN A 279 0.45 10.23 -3.12
CA GLN A 279 -0.72 10.71 -2.41
C GLN A 279 -1.97 10.55 -3.28
N GLN A 280 -3.00 9.92 -2.74
CA GLN A 280 -4.28 9.70 -3.40
C GLN A 280 -5.44 10.29 -2.59
N ASN A 281 -6.48 10.71 -3.27
CA ASN A 281 -7.73 11.17 -2.68
C ASN A 281 -8.84 10.14 -2.91
N ALA A 282 -9.22 9.44 -1.86
CA ALA A 282 -10.27 8.40 -1.92
C ALA A 282 -11.66 8.93 -2.33
N PHE A 283 -11.89 10.25 -2.26
CA PHE A 283 -13.16 10.88 -2.62
C PHE A 283 -13.19 11.44 -4.04
N HIS A 284 -12.04 11.44 -4.75
CA HIS A 284 -11.97 11.92 -6.12
C HIS A 284 -12.10 10.75 -7.10
N LYS A 285 -13.08 10.85 -8.02
CA LYS A 285 -13.43 9.75 -8.94
C LYS A 285 -12.26 9.21 -9.77
N ASP A 286 -11.34 10.09 -10.20
CA ASP A 286 -10.21 9.76 -11.06
C ASP A 286 -8.91 9.47 -10.31
N ASP A 287 -8.90 9.59 -8.98
CA ASP A 287 -7.72 9.38 -8.13
C ASP A 287 -7.92 8.23 -7.12
N THR A 288 -9.17 7.87 -6.79
CA THR A 288 -9.46 6.78 -5.85
C THR A 288 -9.06 5.41 -6.38
N CYS A 289 -9.22 5.18 -7.69
CA CYS A 289 -8.77 3.97 -8.37
C CYS A 289 -8.13 4.34 -9.70
N VAL A 290 -6.83 4.16 -9.80
CA VAL A 290 -6.02 4.57 -10.95
C VAL A 290 -5.56 3.34 -11.73
N SER A 291 -5.85 3.27 -13.04
CA SER A 291 -5.42 2.18 -13.90
C SER A 291 -3.88 2.08 -13.97
N LEU A 292 -3.37 0.88 -14.20
CA LEU A 292 -1.92 0.66 -14.36
C LEU A 292 -1.34 1.44 -15.54
N GLU A 293 -2.12 1.61 -16.62
CA GLU A 293 -1.72 2.42 -17.77
C GLU A 293 -1.56 3.91 -17.38
N LYS A 294 -2.52 4.48 -16.64
CA LYS A 294 -2.40 5.85 -16.13
C LYS A 294 -1.20 5.99 -15.20
N GLN A 295 -1.01 5.05 -14.27
CA GLN A 295 0.16 5.04 -13.38
C GLN A 295 1.47 5.04 -14.17
N PHE A 296 1.59 4.20 -15.22
CA PHE A 296 2.78 4.15 -16.06
C PHE A 296 3.03 5.48 -16.78
N LYS A 297 2.01 6.06 -17.39
CA LYS A 297 2.12 7.36 -18.09
C LYS A 297 2.47 8.50 -17.13
N MET A 298 1.92 8.51 -15.91
CA MET A 298 2.29 9.49 -14.88
C MET A 298 3.76 9.36 -14.48
N MET A 299 4.24 8.13 -14.27
CA MET A 299 5.67 7.89 -14.00
C MET A 299 6.56 8.40 -15.16
N ASP A 300 6.12 8.20 -16.40
CA ASP A 300 6.85 8.64 -17.58
C ASP A 300 6.95 10.18 -17.65
N VAL A 301 5.85 10.91 -17.38
CA VAL A 301 5.84 12.38 -17.31
C VAL A 301 6.76 12.89 -16.21
N ILE A 302 6.72 12.30 -15.02
CA ILE A 302 7.59 12.70 -13.88
C ILE A 302 9.07 12.48 -14.21
N LEU A 303 9.41 11.33 -14.79
CA LEU A 303 10.79 11.03 -15.19
C LEU A 303 11.25 11.91 -16.35
N TYR A 304 10.34 12.29 -17.26
CA TYR A 304 10.61 13.23 -18.32
C TYR A 304 10.92 14.63 -17.78
N LEU A 305 10.10 15.13 -16.84
CA LEU A 305 10.36 16.37 -16.11
C LEU A 305 11.73 16.34 -15.42
N TYR A 306 12.03 15.27 -14.70
CA TYR A 306 13.34 15.11 -14.04
C TYR A 306 14.50 15.18 -15.01
N LYS A 307 14.43 14.42 -16.11
CA LYS A 307 15.47 14.39 -17.17
C LYS A 307 15.69 15.77 -17.79
N THR A 308 14.61 16.49 -18.08
CA THR A 308 14.65 17.83 -18.70
C THR A 308 15.19 18.87 -17.74
N SER A 309 14.69 18.91 -16.50
CA SER A 309 15.18 19.83 -15.47
C SER A 309 16.66 19.58 -15.12
N ARG A 310 17.11 18.33 -15.10
CA ARG A 310 18.51 17.97 -14.87
C ARG A 310 19.43 18.54 -15.95
N LYS A 311 18.99 18.58 -17.21
CA LYS A 311 19.78 19.22 -18.30
C LYS A 311 19.92 20.72 -18.06
N LEU A 312 18.85 21.41 -17.65
CA LEU A 312 18.90 22.85 -17.35
C LEU A 312 19.85 23.15 -16.17
N VAL A 313 19.76 22.38 -15.10
CA VAL A 313 20.68 22.51 -13.95
C VAL A 313 22.13 22.26 -14.39
N ALA A 314 22.39 21.26 -15.22
CA ALA A 314 23.72 20.99 -15.76
C ALA A 314 24.27 22.11 -16.66
N MET A 315 23.41 22.94 -17.27
CA MET A 315 23.76 24.15 -17.99
C MET A 315 23.98 25.37 -17.06
N GLY A 316 23.88 25.18 -15.73
CA GLY A 316 24.09 26.23 -14.75
C GLY A 316 22.83 27.03 -14.38
N MET A 317 21.64 26.60 -14.83
CA MET A 317 20.38 27.27 -14.45
C MET A 317 20.04 27.03 -12.99
N PRO A 318 19.83 28.10 -12.17
CA PRO A 318 19.50 27.96 -10.77
C PRO A 318 18.12 27.31 -10.56
N MET A 319 17.98 26.51 -9.52
CA MET A 319 16.71 25.85 -9.21
C MET A 319 15.55 26.82 -8.92
N SER A 320 15.85 28.04 -8.44
CA SER A 320 14.87 29.12 -8.24
C SER A 320 14.19 29.56 -9.53
N VAL A 321 14.94 29.62 -10.63
CA VAL A 321 14.39 29.96 -11.97
C VAL A 321 13.46 28.85 -12.46
N LEU A 322 13.86 27.59 -12.30
CA LEU A 322 13.03 26.47 -12.71
C LEU A 322 11.69 26.42 -11.93
N LYS A 323 11.72 26.69 -10.64
CA LYS A 323 10.51 26.76 -9.79
C LYS A 323 9.57 27.88 -10.18
N ALA A 324 10.11 29.05 -10.53
CA ALA A 324 9.30 30.22 -10.90
C ALA A 324 8.40 29.98 -12.14
N GLU A 325 8.72 29.00 -12.99
CA GLU A 325 7.91 28.64 -14.15
C GLU A 325 6.65 27.80 -13.82
N GLY A 326 6.51 27.30 -12.58
CA GLY A 326 5.31 26.59 -12.10
C GLY A 326 5.07 25.18 -12.69
N ILE A 327 6.05 24.62 -13.42
CA ILE A 327 5.87 23.31 -14.09
C ILE A 327 5.76 22.16 -13.09
N PHE A 328 6.43 22.24 -11.94
CA PHE A 328 6.39 21.20 -10.91
C PHE A 328 5.00 21.10 -10.29
N GLU A 329 4.37 22.23 -9.98
CA GLU A 329 3.00 22.33 -9.46
C GLU A 329 1.99 21.82 -10.48
N LYS A 330 2.19 22.13 -11.76
CA LYS A 330 1.36 21.62 -12.86
C LYS A 330 1.42 20.10 -12.92
N VAL A 331 2.60 19.49 -12.81
CA VAL A 331 2.75 18.02 -12.84
C VAL A 331 2.20 17.39 -11.55
N ILE A 332 2.22 18.06 -10.40
CA ILE A 332 1.55 17.56 -9.18
C ILE A 332 0.03 17.44 -9.38
N ALA A 333 -0.59 18.36 -10.12
CA ALA A 333 -2.03 18.36 -10.39
C ALA A 333 -2.51 17.28 -11.38
N ILE A 334 -1.59 16.65 -12.10
CA ILE A 334 -1.86 15.69 -13.20
C ILE A 334 -2.88 14.60 -12.83
N LYS A 335 -2.87 14.12 -11.57
CA LYS A 335 -3.76 13.07 -11.07
C LYS A 335 -5.24 13.49 -11.05
N TYR A 336 -5.49 14.80 -10.92
CA TYR A 336 -6.84 15.40 -10.91
C TYR A 336 -7.25 15.92 -12.29
N ASP A 337 -6.30 16.52 -13.02
CA ASP A 337 -6.56 17.18 -14.30
C ASP A 337 -6.78 16.18 -15.42
N VAL A 338 -6.24 14.97 -15.30
CA VAL A 338 -6.38 13.93 -16.32
C VAL A 338 -7.38 12.86 -15.86
N PRO A 339 -8.57 12.78 -16.50
CA PRO A 339 -9.56 11.75 -16.24
C PRO A 339 -9.04 10.35 -16.61
N ASN A 340 -9.58 9.30 -15.97
CA ASN A 340 -9.19 7.92 -16.24
C ASN A 340 -9.59 7.42 -17.64
N ASP A 341 -10.56 8.06 -18.28
CA ASP A 341 -11.07 7.75 -19.62
C ASP A 341 -10.34 8.49 -20.76
N ASN A 342 -9.50 9.49 -20.46
CA ASN A 342 -8.78 10.26 -21.46
C ASN A 342 -7.28 10.40 -21.15
N LEU A 343 -6.56 9.30 -21.26
CA LEU A 343 -5.12 9.25 -20.98
C LEU A 343 -4.23 9.93 -22.04
N GLN A 344 -4.80 10.36 -23.17
CA GLN A 344 -4.04 11.10 -24.19
C GLN A 344 -3.64 12.50 -23.70
N LEU A 345 -4.37 13.07 -22.75
CA LEU A 345 -4.02 14.34 -22.13
C LEU A 345 -2.65 14.30 -21.42
N LEU A 346 -2.18 13.12 -20.99
CA LEU A 346 -0.85 12.96 -20.40
C LEU A 346 0.30 13.28 -21.37
N ASP A 347 0.07 13.11 -22.68
CA ASP A 347 1.08 13.42 -23.68
C ASP A 347 1.25 14.96 -23.85
N LEU A 348 0.20 15.75 -23.56
CA LEU A 348 0.28 17.22 -23.57
C LEU A 348 1.21 17.74 -22.46
N TYR A 349 1.29 17.06 -21.32
CA TYR A 349 2.23 17.44 -20.26
C TYR A 349 3.69 17.36 -20.68
N LYS A 350 4.03 16.46 -21.61
CA LYS A 350 5.40 16.43 -22.17
C LYS A 350 5.67 17.62 -23.07
N LEU A 351 4.69 18.06 -23.86
CA LEU A 351 4.81 19.30 -24.64
C LEU A 351 4.96 20.52 -23.73
N ASP A 352 4.18 20.59 -22.64
CA ASP A 352 4.34 21.66 -21.65
C ASP A 352 5.74 21.67 -21.01
N ILE A 353 6.34 20.49 -20.79
CA ILE A 353 7.71 20.36 -20.26
C ILE A 353 8.74 20.81 -21.32
N ASP A 354 8.52 20.53 -22.61
CA ASP A 354 9.38 21.01 -23.69
C ASP A 354 9.27 22.53 -23.85
N ASP A 355 8.07 23.08 -23.77
CA ASP A 355 7.85 24.52 -23.77
C ASP A 355 8.50 25.22 -22.58
N PHE A 356 8.41 24.60 -21.38
CA PHE A 356 9.12 25.06 -20.20
C PHE A 356 10.63 25.07 -20.43
N TYR A 357 11.19 24.02 -21.00
CA TYR A 357 12.62 23.95 -21.32
C TYR A 357 13.04 25.10 -22.24
N ASN A 358 12.30 25.34 -23.31
CA ASN A 358 12.60 26.39 -24.28
C ASN A 358 12.49 27.79 -23.64
N ARG A 359 11.41 28.05 -22.85
CA ARG A 359 11.25 29.36 -22.19
C ARG A 359 12.38 29.66 -21.21
N VAL A 360 12.86 28.65 -20.44
CA VAL A 360 13.98 28.86 -19.51
C VAL A 360 15.26 29.20 -20.27
N ILE A 361 15.52 28.57 -21.42
CA ILE A 361 16.70 28.87 -22.23
C ILE A 361 16.57 30.29 -22.83
N GLU A 362 15.45 30.62 -23.45
CA GLU A 362 15.24 31.94 -24.11
C GLU A 362 15.35 33.11 -23.12
N LYS A 363 14.88 32.94 -21.85
CA LYS A 363 14.97 33.97 -20.82
C LYS A 363 16.37 34.18 -20.26
N ASN A 364 17.27 33.21 -20.43
CA ASN A 364 18.61 33.22 -19.82
C ASN A 364 19.72 33.13 -20.87
N ALA A 365 19.40 33.13 -22.16
CA ALA A 365 20.32 33.32 -23.27
C ALA A 365 20.53 34.82 -23.53
#